data_5d9822e99e83e970e86754edd282eacd
#
_entry.id   5d9822e99e83e970e86754edd282eacd
#
_cell.length_a   1.000
_cell.length_b   1.000
_cell.length_c   1.000
_cell.angle_alpha   90.00
_cell.angle_beta   90.00
_cell.angle_gamma   90.00
#
_symmetry.space_group_name_H-M   'P 1'
#
loop_
_entity.id
_entity.type
_entity.pdbx_description
1 polymer ?
#
loop_
_entity_poly.entity_id
_entity_poly.type
_entity_poly.pdbx_seq_one_letter_code
_entity_poly.pdbx_strand_id
1 'polypeptide(L)'
;MKRFIPILPWLGALLLIAVALLSFETDLLWRVQLYNLFLDTPLFFRELMVEPGGLLSYVGCYFTQFFYHPWLGVLMLCGWWLLLMWLTKRAFRIADNWTVLALIPVAILLVADMSLCYWHYYMKLRGYFFVPTIGTTAGVAMLWAFRA
;
A
#
# COMPACT_ATOMS: atom_id res chain seq x y z
N MET A 1 -17.59 -19.64 -14.57
CA MET A 1 -17.56 -18.22 -14.96
C MET A 1 -18.19 -17.24 -13.94
N LYS A 2 -19.13 -17.61 -13.06
CA LYS A 2 -19.76 -16.71 -12.07
C LYS A 2 -18.86 -16.25 -10.89
N ARG A 3 -17.68 -16.83 -10.69
CA ARG A 3 -16.77 -16.49 -9.56
C ARG A 3 -15.90 -15.23 -9.78
N PHE A 4 -15.77 -14.74 -11.01
CA PHE A 4 -14.91 -13.57 -11.32
C PHE A 4 -15.65 -12.24 -11.37
N ILE A 5 -16.98 -12.25 -11.40
CA ILE A 5 -17.80 -11.04 -11.50
C ILE A 5 -17.58 -10.07 -10.33
N PRO A 6 -17.43 -10.52 -9.04
CA PRO A 6 -17.24 -9.59 -7.92
C PRO A 6 -15.85 -8.94 -7.86
N ILE A 7 -14.85 -9.45 -8.61
CA ILE A 7 -13.48 -8.90 -8.61
C ILE A 7 -13.31 -7.84 -9.71
N LEU A 8 -14.16 -7.85 -10.71
CA LEU A 8 -14.08 -6.94 -11.86
C LEU A 8 -14.09 -5.44 -11.46
N PRO A 9 -14.98 -4.97 -10.54
CA PRO A 9 -14.95 -3.57 -10.10
C PRO A 9 -13.65 -3.20 -9.36
N TRP A 10 -13.03 -4.13 -8.63
CA TRP A 10 -11.76 -3.89 -7.97
C TRP A 10 -10.64 -3.67 -8.98
N LEU A 11 -10.55 -4.55 -10.00
CA LEU A 11 -9.55 -4.43 -11.06
C LEU A 11 -9.74 -3.13 -11.84
N GLY A 12 -10.98 -2.76 -12.15
CA GLY A 12 -11.29 -1.50 -12.83
C GLY A 12 -10.85 -0.27 -12.02
N ALA A 13 -11.20 -0.24 -10.72
CA ALA A 13 -10.80 0.84 -9.83
C ALA A 13 -9.27 0.95 -9.69
N LEU A 14 -8.58 -0.18 -9.48
CA LEU A 14 -7.12 -0.21 -9.36
C LEU A 14 -6.42 0.19 -10.65
N LEU A 15 -6.95 -0.20 -11.81
CA LEU A 15 -6.42 0.21 -13.10
C LEU A 15 -6.53 1.74 -13.27
N LEU A 16 -7.67 2.34 -12.92
CA LEU A 16 -7.85 3.79 -12.96
C LEU A 16 -6.87 4.51 -12.03
N ILE A 17 -6.70 4.02 -10.79
CA ILE A 17 -5.76 4.59 -9.85
C ILE A 17 -4.32 4.44 -10.36
N ALA A 18 -3.95 3.28 -10.90
CA ALA A 18 -2.63 3.03 -11.46
C ALA A 18 -2.32 3.98 -12.62
N VAL A 19 -3.27 4.18 -13.54
CA VAL A 19 -3.11 5.12 -14.66
C VAL A 19 -2.99 6.55 -14.14
N ALA A 20 -3.79 6.94 -13.15
CA ALA A 20 -3.72 8.26 -12.55
C ALA A 20 -2.35 8.52 -11.89
N LEU A 21 -1.85 7.57 -11.07
CA LEU A 21 -0.54 7.67 -10.42
C LEU A 21 0.60 7.75 -11.45
N LEU A 22 0.54 6.95 -12.50
CA LEU A 22 1.58 6.95 -13.55
C LEU A 22 1.52 8.19 -14.46
N SER A 23 0.34 8.81 -14.63
CA SER A 23 0.19 9.95 -15.52
C SER A 23 0.43 11.30 -14.84
N PHE A 24 0.01 11.42 -13.57
CA PHE A 24 0.03 12.70 -12.85
C PHE A 24 1.09 12.78 -11.76
N GLU A 25 1.47 11.64 -11.15
CA GLU A 25 2.30 11.61 -9.94
C GLU A 25 3.65 10.90 -10.14
N THR A 26 4.10 10.74 -11.37
CA THR A 26 5.39 10.06 -11.67
C THR A 26 6.56 10.72 -10.97
N ASP A 27 6.59 12.05 -10.92
CA ASP A 27 7.66 12.81 -10.26
C ASP A 27 7.65 12.57 -8.74
N LEU A 28 6.46 12.45 -8.13
CA LEU A 28 6.32 12.09 -6.71
C LEU A 28 6.88 10.69 -6.44
N LEU A 29 6.56 9.70 -7.27
CA LEU A 29 7.03 8.33 -7.12
C LEU A 29 8.56 8.24 -7.17
N TRP A 30 9.19 8.98 -8.09
CA TRP A 30 10.65 9.07 -8.17
C TRP A 30 11.27 9.72 -6.92
N ARG A 31 10.66 10.79 -6.43
CA ARG A 31 11.12 11.46 -5.21
C ARG A 31 10.97 10.56 -3.99
N VAL A 32 9.88 9.82 -3.89
CA VAL A 32 9.66 8.83 -2.81
C VAL A 32 10.78 7.79 -2.80
N GLN A 33 11.19 7.29 -3.94
CA GLN A 33 12.30 6.33 -4.05
C GLN A 33 13.63 6.98 -3.64
N LEU A 34 13.92 8.19 -4.14
CA LEU A 34 15.19 8.90 -3.84
C LEU A 34 15.35 9.21 -2.35
N TYR A 35 14.26 9.54 -1.64
CA TYR A 35 14.31 9.85 -0.21
C TYR A 35 14.29 8.61 0.68
N ASN A 36 13.92 7.44 0.17
CA ASN A 36 13.82 6.18 0.89
C ASN A 36 14.86 5.17 0.43
N LEU A 37 16.15 5.54 0.48
CA LEU A 37 17.23 4.61 0.16
C LEU A 37 17.20 3.41 1.12
N PHE A 38 17.10 2.23 0.54
CA PHE A 38 17.19 0.96 1.24
C PHE A 38 18.62 0.43 1.16
N LEU A 39 19.19 0.11 2.31
CA LEU A 39 20.49 -0.53 2.40
C LEU A 39 20.30 -1.93 2.99
N ASP A 40 20.71 -2.95 2.25
CA ASP A 40 20.73 -4.34 2.75
C ASP A 40 21.96 -4.57 3.61
N THR A 41 22.02 -3.89 4.76
CA THR A 41 23.09 -4.02 5.75
C THR A 41 22.54 -4.31 7.14
N PRO A 42 23.22 -5.15 7.94
CA PRO A 42 22.81 -5.41 9.32
C PRO A 42 22.72 -4.15 10.18
N LEU A 43 23.52 -3.13 9.86
CA LEU A 43 23.52 -1.85 10.55
C LEU A 43 22.20 -1.11 10.30
N PHE A 44 21.80 -0.98 9.05
CA PHE A 44 20.55 -0.32 8.66
C PHE A 44 19.33 -1.02 9.29
N PHE A 45 19.33 -2.34 9.30
CA PHE A 45 18.29 -3.12 9.97
C PHE A 45 18.23 -2.81 11.46
N ARG A 46 19.38 -2.79 12.15
CA ARG A 46 19.44 -2.49 13.59
C ARG A 46 18.98 -1.06 13.91
N GLU A 47 19.38 -0.08 13.12
CA GLU A 47 18.94 1.31 13.28
C GLU A 47 17.42 1.45 13.19
N LEU A 48 16.81 0.78 12.21
CA LEU A 48 15.36 0.79 12.06
C LEU A 48 14.63 0.08 13.20
N MET A 49 15.18 -1.03 13.72
CA MET A 49 14.56 -1.78 14.80
C MET A 49 14.53 -1.04 16.15
N VAL A 50 15.29 0.01 16.32
CA VAL A 50 15.24 0.89 17.52
C VAL A 50 13.98 1.76 17.53
N GLU A 51 13.45 2.09 16.34
CA GLU A 51 12.25 2.90 16.21
C GLU A 51 10.97 2.04 16.36
N PRO A 52 9.90 2.56 16.99
CA PRO A 52 8.64 1.85 17.04
C PRO A 52 8.09 1.64 15.60
N GLY A 53 7.76 0.41 15.24
CA GLY A 53 7.34 0.06 13.88
C GLY A 53 8.50 -0.15 12.89
N GLY A 54 9.74 -0.28 13.39
CA GLY A 54 10.94 -0.40 12.57
C GLY A 54 10.90 -1.53 11.55
N LEU A 55 10.33 -2.71 11.91
CA LEU A 55 10.13 -3.80 10.97
C LEU A 55 9.23 -3.38 9.80
N LEU A 56 8.14 -2.68 10.08
CA LEU A 56 7.22 -2.18 9.08
C LEU A 56 7.88 -1.14 8.17
N SER A 57 8.67 -0.25 8.77
CA SER A 57 9.47 0.74 8.04
C SER A 57 10.52 0.09 7.16
N TYR A 58 11.19 -0.97 7.65
CA TYR A 58 12.18 -1.73 6.89
C TYR A 58 11.55 -2.37 5.63
N VAL A 59 10.43 -3.07 5.81
CA VAL A 59 9.71 -3.69 4.69
C VAL A 59 9.15 -2.63 3.74
N GLY A 60 8.60 -1.53 4.28
CA GLY A 60 8.11 -0.41 3.48
C GLY A 60 9.22 0.24 2.64
N CYS A 61 10.39 0.51 3.21
CA CYS A 61 11.54 1.04 2.48
C CYS A 61 12.03 0.08 1.39
N TYR A 62 12.00 -1.23 1.64
CA TYR A 62 12.32 -2.23 0.62
C TYR A 62 11.37 -2.13 -0.58
N PHE A 63 10.05 -2.08 -0.34
CA PHE A 63 9.08 -1.97 -1.42
C PHE A 63 9.14 -0.63 -2.15
N THR A 64 9.52 0.47 -1.49
CA THR A 64 9.67 1.77 -2.16
C THR A 64 10.78 1.78 -3.21
N GLN A 65 11.75 0.87 -3.14
CA GLN A 65 12.80 0.76 -4.17
C GLN A 65 12.23 0.38 -5.54
N PHE A 66 11.09 -0.32 -5.59
CA PHE A 66 10.43 -0.65 -6.85
C PHE A 66 9.92 0.57 -7.61
N PHE A 67 9.78 1.74 -6.97
CA PHE A 67 9.48 2.99 -7.65
C PHE A 67 10.65 3.54 -8.50
N TYR A 68 11.83 2.91 -8.46
CA TYR A 68 12.88 3.16 -9.46
C TYR A 68 12.34 2.95 -10.88
N HIS A 69 11.46 1.96 -11.05
CA HIS A 69 10.60 1.82 -12.22
C HIS A 69 9.15 2.11 -11.79
N PRO A 70 8.60 3.31 -12.02
CA PRO A 70 7.30 3.71 -11.47
C PRO A 70 6.18 2.72 -11.74
N TRP A 71 6.14 2.13 -12.94
CA TRP A 71 5.15 1.13 -13.31
C TRP A 71 5.24 -0.14 -12.44
N LEU A 72 6.45 -0.57 -12.08
CA LEU A 72 6.67 -1.75 -11.23
C LEU A 72 6.24 -1.47 -9.78
N GLY A 73 6.62 -0.29 -9.25
CA GLY A 73 6.21 0.15 -7.92
C GLY A 73 4.69 0.25 -7.78
N VAL A 74 4.03 0.85 -8.77
CA VAL A 74 2.56 0.95 -8.81
C VAL A 74 1.91 -0.44 -8.91
N LEU A 75 2.47 -1.35 -9.69
CA LEU A 75 1.98 -2.72 -9.80
C LEU A 75 2.07 -3.46 -8.45
N MET A 76 3.20 -3.33 -7.74
CA MET A 76 3.37 -3.89 -6.40
C MET A 76 2.38 -3.28 -5.39
N LEU A 77 2.18 -1.97 -5.45
CA LEU A 77 1.21 -1.26 -4.60
C LEU A 77 -0.22 -1.75 -4.87
N CYS A 78 -0.61 -1.90 -6.13
CA CYS A 78 -1.90 -2.48 -6.52
C CYS A 78 -2.06 -3.92 -6.00
N GLY A 79 -0.99 -4.72 -6.03
CA GLY A 79 -1.00 -6.07 -5.45
C GLY A 79 -1.31 -6.07 -3.95
N TRP A 80 -0.67 -5.17 -3.18
CA TRP A 80 -0.97 -4.98 -1.76
C TRP A 80 -2.40 -4.50 -1.52
N TRP A 81 -2.92 -3.60 -2.34
CA TRP A 81 -4.30 -3.13 -2.24
C TRP A 81 -5.32 -4.21 -2.59
N LEU A 82 -5.03 -5.07 -3.58
CA LEU A 82 -5.86 -6.26 -3.86
C LEU A 82 -5.91 -7.20 -2.65
N LEU A 83 -4.77 -7.45 -2.02
CA LEU A 83 -4.69 -8.26 -0.81
C LEU A 83 -5.49 -7.64 0.34
N LEU A 84 -5.37 -6.32 0.55
CA LEU A 84 -6.13 -5.58 1.55
C LEU A 84 -7.63 -5.70 1.30
N MET A 85 -8.09 -5.49 0.07
CA MET A 85 -9.52 -5.62 -0.28
C MET A 85 -10.03 -7.04 -0.06
N TRP A 86 -9.25 -8.04 -0.44
CA TRP A 86 -9.60 -9.44 -0.23
C TRP A 86 -9.72 -9.78 1.25
N LEU A 87 -8.75 -9.35 2.07
CA LEU A 87 -8.76 -9.54 3.52
C LEU A 87 -9.94 -8.79 4.17
N THR A 88 -10.20 -7.55 3.75
CA THR A 88 -11.34 -6.76 4.25
C THR A 88 -12.66 -7.47 3.97
N LYS A 89 -12.83 -7.97 2.75
CA LYS A 89 -14.03 -8.75 2.38
C LYS A 89 -14.20 -9.98 3.28
N ARG A 90 -13.10 -10.69 3.58
CA ARG A 90 -13.10 -11.88 4.44
C ARG A 90 -13.35 -11.52 5.91
N ALA A 91 -12.63 -10.54 6.45
CA ALA A 91 -12.72 -10.13 7.85
C ALA A 91 -14.12 -9.61 8.22
N PHE A 92 -14.74 -8.83 7.34
CA PHE A 92 -16.06 -8.25 7.57
C PHE A 92 -17.21 -9.07 6.99
N ARG A 93 -16.91 -10.24 6.36
CA ARG A 93 -17.92 -11.13 5.74
C ARG A 93 -18.85 -10.38 4.77
N ILE A 94 -18.27 -9.50 3.95
CA ILE A 94 -19.01 -8.68 2.99
C ILE A 94 -19.64 -9.58 1.91
N ALA A 95 -20.95 -9.44 1.73
CA ALA A 95 -21.68 -10.17 0.69
C ALA A 95 -21.23 -9.74 -0.71
N ASP A 96 -21.35 -10.64 -1.68
CA ASP A 96 -20.89 -10.41 -3.07
C ASP A 96 -21.55 -9.20 -3.74
N ASN A 97 -22.76 -8.84 -3.34
CA ASN A 97 -23.46 -7.64 -3.85
C ASN A 97 -22.85 -6.32 -3.35
N TRP A 98 -22.15 -6.35 -2.20
CA TRP A 98 -21.55 -5.18 -1.55
C TRP A 98 -20.03 -5.16 -1.65
N THR A 99 -19.47 -5.88 -2.61
CA THR A 99 -18.01 -6.02 -2.80
C THR A 99 -17.29 -4.67 -2.94
N VAL A 100 -17.98 -3.65 -3.42
CA VAL A 100 -17.46 -2.27 -3.54
C VAL A 100 -17.05 -1.67 -2.19
N LEU A 101 -17.68 -2.08 -1.07
CA LEU A 101 -17.30 -1.59 0.27
C LEU A 101 -15.86 -1.94 0.65
N ALA A 102 -15.28 -3.00 0.07
CA ALA A 102 -13.89 -3.36 0.30
C ALA A 102 -12.89 -2.36 -0.32
N LEU A 103 -13.34 -1.43 -1.17
CA LEU A 103 -12.53 -0.33 -1.70
C LEU A 103 -12.33 0.81 -0.67
N ILE A 104 -13.18 0.91 0.34
CA ILE A 104 -13.14 2.00 1.32
C ILE A 104 -11.75 2.15 1.97
N PRO A 105 -11.12 1.09 2.54
CA PRO A 105 -9.80 1.24 3.15
C PRO A 105 -8.73 1.67 2.15
N VAL A 106 -8.80 1.23 0.89
CA VAL A 106 -7.87 1.65 -0.16
C VAL A 106 -8.07 3.13 -0.50
N ALA A 107 -9.33 3.58 -0.60
CA ALA A 107 -9.65 4.99 -0.86
C ALA A 107 -9.16 5.90 0.29
N ILE A 108 -9.34 5.47 1.54
CA ILE A 108 -8.85 6.21 2.71
C ILE A 108 -7.32 6.30 2.68
N LEU A 109 -6.62 5.19 2.40
CA LEU A 109 -5.16 5.19 2.29
C LEU A 109 -4.69 6.11 1.18
N LEU A 110 -5.30 6.05 0.00
CA LEU A 110 -4.95 6.91 -1.12
C LEU A 110 -5.11 8.39 -0.79
N VAL A 111 -6.26 8.77 -0.20
CA VAL A 111 -6.52 10.15 0.23
C VAL A 111 -5.53 10.58 1.30
N ALA A 112 -5.24 9.72 2.28
CA ALA A 112 -4.26 10.02 3.33
C ALA A 112 -2.87 10.23 2.75
N ASP A 113 -2.43 9.35 1.87
CA ASP A 113 -1.12 9.43 1.23
C ASP A 113 -1.01 10.69 0.35
N MET A 114 -2.03 11.03 -0.43
CA MET A 114 -2.04 12.26 -1.23
C MET A 114 -2.08 13.52 -0.35
N SER A 115 -2.82 13.51 0.75
CA SER A 115 -2.89 14.63 1.69
C SER A 115 -1.57 14.84 2.43
N LEU A 116 -0.85 13.76 2.72
CA LEU A 116 0.45 13.80 3.39
C LEU A 116 1.62 14.04 2.44
N CYS A 117 1.40 14.14 1.13
CA CYS A 117 2.42 14.35 0.12
C CYS A 117 3.35 15.55 0.44
N TYR A 118 2.77 16.66 0.88
CA TYR A 118 3.51 17.85 1.31
C TYR A 118 4.38 17.56 2.56
N TRP A 119 3.84 16.88 3.55
CA TRP A 119 4.54 16.51 4.79
C TRP A 119 5.65 15.49 4.55
N HIS A 120 5.45 14.60 3.58
CA HIS A 120 6.48 13.64 3.18
C HIS A 120 7.77 14.34 2.73
N TYR A 121 7.65 15.40 1.97
CA TYR A 121 8.79 16.19 1.53
C TYR A 121 9.55 16.83 2.70
N TYR A 122 8.82 17.38 3.69
CA TYR A 122 9.43 18.06 4.84
C TYR A 122 9.91 17.09 5.93
N MET A 123 9.17 16.05 6.21
CA MET A 123 9.45 15.14 7.32
C MET A 123 10.23 13.88 6.94
N LYS A 124 10.57 13.69 5.67
CA LYS A 124 11.29 12.52 5.16
C LYS A 124 10.70 11.20 5.67
N LEU A 125 9.38 11.05 5.57
CA LEU A 125 8.67 9.85 6.01
C LEU A 125 9.19 8.62 5.27
N ARG A 126 9.66 7.63 6.01
CA ARG A 126 10.21 6.38 5.47
C ARG A 126 9.09 5.47 4.96
N GLY A 127 9.31 4.81 3.83
CA GLY A 127 8.42 3.77 3.30
C GLY A 127 7.05 4.28 2.86
N TYR A 128 6.95 5.52 2.40
CA TYR A 128 5.75 6.17 1.90
C TYR A 128 4.94 5.26 0.96
N PHE A 129 3.62 5.30 0.99
CA PHE A 129 2.65 4.40 0.37
C PHE A 129 2.66 2.97 0.95
N PHE A 130 3.82 2.35 1.12
CA PHE A 130 3.88 0.95 1.53
C PHE A 130 3.71 0.75 3.03
N VAL A 131 4.31 1.62 3.86
CA VAL A 131 4.18 1.50 5.33
C VAL A 131 2.71 1.54 5.77
N PRO A 132 1.89 2.54 5.41
CA PRO A 132 0.49 2.58 5.80
C PRO A 132 -0.31 1.43 5.17
N THR A 133 -0.02 1.05 3.93
CA THR A 133 -0.70 -0.04 3.24
C THR A 133 -0.41 -1.40 3.90
N ILE A 134 0.86 -1.72 4.16
CA ILE A 134 1.27 -2.99 4.79
C ILE A 134 0.76 -3.03 6.24
N GLY A 135 0.87 -1.93 6.98
CA GLY A 135 0.39 -1.82 8.35
C GLY A 135 -1.11 -2.06 8.45
N THR A 136 -1.89 -1.42 7.60
CA THR A 136 -3.36 -1.62 7.54
C THR A 136 -3.71 -3.05 7.13
N THR A 137 -2.99 -3.62 6.15
CA THR A 137 -3.19 -4.99 5.70
C THR A 137 -2.91 -5.99 6.83
N ALA A 138 -1.82 -5.79 7.58
CA ALA A 138 -1.48 -6.61 8.74
C ALA A 138 -2.54 -6.51 9.85
N GLY A 139 -3.04 -5.29 10.14
CA GLY A 139 -4.11 -5.07 11.10
C GLY A 139 -5.41 -5.79 10.72
N VAL A 140 -5.81 -5.70 9.46
CA VAL A 140 -7.00 -6.40 8.95
C VAL A 140 -6.80 -7.93 8.94
N ALA A 141 -5.57 -8.40 8.63
CA ALA A 141 -5.23 -9.83 8.69
C ALA A 141 -5.32 -10.38 10.12
N MET A 142 -4.82 -9.65 11.11
CA MET A 142 -4.97 -10.00 12.53
C MET A 142 -6.45 -10.07 12.92
N LEU A 143 -7.23 -9.05 12.55
CA LEU A 143 -8.66 -9.01 12.84
C LEU A 143 -9.41 -10.20 12.20
N TRP A 144 -9.03 -10.59 11.00
CA TRP A 144 -9.57 -11.79 10.36
C TRP A 144 -9.19 -13.06 11.10
N ALA A 145 -7.92 -13.21 11.51
CA ALA A 145 -7.44 -14.36 12.26
C ALA A 145 -8.14 -14.52 13.62
N PHE A 146 -8.44 -13.41 14.32
CA PHE A 146 -9.19 -13.44 15.58
C PHE A 146 -10.68 -13.78 15.41
N ARG A 147 -11.23 -13.63 14.21
CA ARG A 147 -12.64 -13.89 13.89
C ARG A 147 -12.87 -15.25 13.21
N ALA A 148 -11.80 -15.88 12.71
CA ALA A 148 -11.87 -17.17 12.03
C ALA A 148 -12.08 -18.30 13.04
#